data_2c88b488a10aefc65d0904cf5c0bcf2a
#
_entry.id   2c88b488a10aefc65d0904cf5c0bcf2a
#
_cell.length_a   1.000
_cell.length_b   1.000
_cell.length_c   1.000
_cell.angle_alpha   90.00
_cell.angle_beta   90.00
_cell.angle_gamma   90.00
#
_symmetry.space_group_name_H-M   'P 1'
#
loop_
_entity.id
_entity.type
_entity.pdbx_description
1 polymer ?
#
loop_
_entity_poly.entity_id
_entity_poly.type
_entity_poly.pdbx_seq_one_letter_code
_entity_poly.pdbx_strand_id
1 'polypeptide(L)'
;MARREFLGGFELLILLALVRLDEEAYGVSIAKVIEESSGREVVLGSVYVTLDRLESKGFVRSRVGEPTAVRGGRAKTYFQITAQGLRAVQHAQRTLINLWQGTRQLGGESS
;
A
#
# COMPACT_ATOMS: atom_id res chain seq x y z
N MET A 1 -11.63 8.30 -22.45
CA MET A 1 -10.27 8.09 -22.20
C MET A 1 -9.92 8.18 -20.75
N ALA A 2 -9.25 7.20 -20.26
CA ALA A 2 -8.93 7.19 -18.87
C ALA A 2 -7.90 8.26 -18.54
N ARG A 3 -8.13 8.98 -17.47
CA ARG A 3 -7.19 9.95 -17.03
C ARG A 3 -6.18 9.29 -16.15
N ARG A 4 -4.94 9.53 -16.38
CA ARG A 4 -3.92 9.01 -15.50
C ARG A 4 -3.82 9.88 -14.30
N GLU A 5 -3.89 9.28 -13.15
CA GLU A 5 -3.79 9.99 -11.91
C GLU A 5 -2.57 9.54 -11.16
N PHE A 6 -1.98 10.44 -10.42
CA PHE A 6 -0.90 10.07 -9.54
C PHE A 6 -1.44 9.34 -8.34
N LEU A 7 -0.70 8.38 -7.85
CA LEU A 7 -1.07 7.72 -6.62
C LEU A 7 -0.93 8.69 -5.46
N GLY A 8 -1.90 8.67 -4.58
CA GLY A 8 -1.79 9.43 -3.34
C GLY A 8 -0.71 8.82 -2.46
N GLY A 9 -0.23 9.61 -1.50
CA GLY A 9 0.82 9.14 -0.61
C GLY A 9 0.43 7.89 0.14
N PHE A 10 -0.76 7.86 0.71
CA PHE A 10 -1.19 6.70 1.47
C PHE A 10 -1.45 5.50 0.58
N GLU A 11 -1.96 5.75 -0.64
CA GLU A 11 -2.12 4.66 -1.60
C GLU A 11 -0.80 4.00 -1.92
N LEU A 12 0.24 4.80 -2.07
CA LEU A 12 1.57 4.29 -2.36
C LEU A 12 2.09 3.45 -1.20
N LEU A 13 1.89 3.90 0.03
CA LEU A 13 2.31 3.15 1.19
C LEU A 13 1.58 1.82 1.31
N ILE A 14 0.28 1.82 1.03
CA ILE A 14 -0.51 0.60 1.06
C ILE A 14 0.02 -0.40 0.03
N LEU A 15 0.25 0.07 -1.20
CA LEU A 15 0.74 -0.84 -2.25
C LEU A 15 2.12 -1.42 -1.90
N LEU A 16 2.99 -0.60 -1.33
CA LEU A 16 4.30 -1.10 -0.92
C LEU A 16 4.19 -2.10 0.23
N ALA A 17 3.26 -1.88 1.15
CA ALA A 17 3.02 -2.83 2.22
C ALA A 17 2.55 -4.17 1.67
N LEU A 18 1.70 -4.14 0.63
CA LEU A 18 1.24 -5.38 0.00
C LEU A 18 2.40 -6.14 -0.63
N VAL A 19 3.31 -5.44 -1.26
CA VAL A 19 4.48 -6.09 -1.85
C VAL A 19 5.30 -6.76 -0.76
N ARG A 20 5.51 -6.08 0.36
CA ARG A 20 6.32 -6.62 1.44
C ARG A 20 5.66 -7.81 2.12
N LEU A 21 4.35 -7.75 2.34
CA LEU A 21 3.65 -8.78 3.08
C LEU A 21 3.26 -9.97 2.22
N ASP A 22 3.14 -9.76 0.92
CA ASP A 22 2.78 -10.81 -0.01
C ASP A 22 1.47 -11.49 0.42
N GLU A 23 1.50 -12.75 0.76
CA GLU A 23 0.28 -13.49 1.06
C GLU A 23 -0.28 -13.21 2.44
N GLU A 24 0.48 -12.52 3.28
CA GLU A 24 0.06 -12.22 4.64
C GLU A 24 -0.56 -10.84 4.80
N ALA A 25 -1.03 -10.26 3.72
CA ALA A 25 -1.52 -8.88 3.76
C ALA A 25 -3.01 -8.82 4.05
N TYR A 26 -3.36 -8.41 5.23
CA TYR A 26 -4.73 -8.11 5.60
C TYR A 26 -4.69 -6.80 6.38
N GLY A 27 -5.86 -6.24 6.68
CA GLY A 27 -5.93 -4.87 7.20
C GLY A 27 -4.97 -4.58 8.34
N VAL A 28 -4.96 -5.46 9.35
CA VAL A 28 -4.13 -5.23 10.52
C VAL A 28 -2.64 -5.35 10.20
N SER A 29 -2.25 -6.36 9.41
CA SER A 29 -0.83 -6.50 9.09
C SER A 29 -0.35 -5.37 8.21
N ILE A 30 -1.20 -4.86 7.31
CA ILE A 30 -0.85 -3.73 6.48
C ILE A 30 -0.61 -2.49 7.35
N ALA A 31 -1.55 -2.21 8.26
CA ALA A 31 -1.41 -1.06 9.15
C ALA A 31 -0.14 -1.16 9.96
N LYS A 32 0.17 -2.36 10.46
CA LYS A 32 1.34 -2.54 11.31
C LYS A 32 2.65 -2.28 10.55
N VAL A 33 2.74 -2.76 9.31
CA VAL A 33 3.94 -2.53 8.51
C VAL A 33 4.12 -1.04 8.26
N ILE A 34 3.04 -0.33 7.96
CA ILE A 34 3.14 1.10 7.71
C ILE A 34 3.54 1.84 8.98
N GLU A 35 2.95 1.44 10.11
CA GLU A 35 3.31 2.08 11.38
C GLU A 35 4.77 1.86 11.72
N GLU A 36 5.27 0.65 11.53
CA GLU A 36 6.65 0.35 11.82
C GLU A 36 7.61 1.10 10.91
N SER A 37 7.22 1.29 9.66
CA SER A 37 8.09 1.95 8.70
C SER A 37 8.04 3.46 8.82
N SER A 38 6.93 4.02 9.28
CA SER A 38 6.75 5.47 9.31
C SER A 38 6.90 6.08 10.69
N GLY A 39 6.77 5.27 11.72
CA GLY A 39 6.73 5.79 13.09
C GLY A 39 5.44 6.50 13.43
N ARG A 40 4.40 6.33 12.63
CA ARG A 40 3.13 6.99 12.85
C ARG A 40 2.02 5.99 12.96
N GLU A 41 1.04 6.32 13.79
CA GLU A 41 -0.13 5.47 13.92
C GLU A 41 -0.97 5.52 12.67
N VAL A 42 -1.58 4.39 12.33
CA VAL A 42 -2.41 4.29 11.15
C VAL A 42 -3.81 3.84 11.57
N VAL A 43 -4.81 4.60 11.16
CA VAL A 43 -6.18 4.28 11.47
C VAL A 43 -6.64 3.16 10.55
N LEU A 44 -7.12 2.09 11.14
CA LEU A 44 -7.48 0.89 10.38
C LEU A 44 -8.57 1.17 9.36
N GLY A 45 -9.54 2.01 9.72
CA GLY A 45 -10.59 2.38 8.78
C GLY A 45 -10.03 3.04 7.53
N SER A 46 -8.98 3.86 7.68
CA SER A 46 -8.35 4.49 6.53
C SER A 46 -7.69 3.47 5.62
N VAL A 47 -7.15 2.41 6.21
CA VAL A 47 -6.55 1.34 5.41
C VAL A 47 -7.62 0.70 4.53
N TYR A 48 -8.77 0.37 5.10
CA TYR A 48 -9.83 -0.28 4.33
C TYR A 48 -10.41 0.63 3.27
N VAL A 49 -10.61 1.90 3.57
CA VAL A 49 -11.11 2.84 2.57
C VAL A 49 -10.14 2.94 1.39
N THR A 50 -8.86 2.99 1.70
CA THR A 50 -7.84 3.09 0.65
C THR A 50 -7.76 1.81 -0.16
N LEU A 51 -7.85 0.66 0.50
CA LEU A 51 -7.85 -0.62 -0.22
C LEU A 51 -9.05 -0.72 -1.17
N ASP A 52 -10.22 -0.27 -0.74
CA ASP A 52 -11.39 -0.27 -1.61
C ASP A 52 -11.15 0.58 -2.83
N ARG A 53 -10.56 1.75 -2.63
CA ARG A 53 -10.26 2.65 -3.75
C ARG A 53 -9.28 2.01 -4.71
N LEU A 54 -8.25 1.37 -4.17
CA LEU A 54 -7.24 0.72 -5.00
C LEU A 54 -7.82 -0.48 -5.75
N GLU A 55 -8.73 -1.19 -5.12
CA GLU A 55 -9.38 -2.30 -5.78
C GLU A 55 -10.25 -1.80 -6.92
N SER A 56 -10.95 -0.69 -6.73
CA SER A 56 -11.74 -0.09 -7.79
C SER A 56 -10.89 0.34 -8.97
N LYS A 57 -9.65 0.72 -8.71
CA LYS A 57 -8.73 1.11 -9.78
C LYS A 57 -8.08 -0.08 -10.47
N GLY A 58 -8.30 -1.28 -9.95
CA GLY A 58 -7.68 -2.47 -10.52
C GLY A 58 -6.28 -2.74 -10.04
N PHE A 59 -5.81 -2.03 -9.01
CA PHE A 59 -4.45 -2.17 -8.51
C PHE A 59 -4.33 -3.24 -7.42
N VAL A 60 -5.44 -3.62 -6.82
CA VAL A 60 -5.47 -4.56 -5.71
C VAL A 60 -6.65 -5.49 -5.92
N ARG A 61 -6.51 -6.73 -5.51
CA ARG A 61 -7.65 -7.64 -5.44
C ARG A 61 -7.68 -8.28 -4.07
N SER A 62 -8.86 -8.72 -3.67
CA SER A 62 -9.03 -9.29 -2.36
C SER A 62 -9.52 -10.72 -2.46
N ARG A 63 -9.29 -11.47 -1.41
CA ARG A 63 -9.84 -12.80 -1.26
C ARG A 63 -10.14 -13.04 0.21
N VAL A 64 -11.15 -13.82 0.45
CA VAL A 64 -11.50 -14.21 1.82
C VAL A 64 -10.70 -15.46 2.15
N GLY A 65 -10.00 -15.41 3.25
CA GLY A 65 -9.22 -16.55 3.69
C GLY A 65 -10.09 -17.59 4.36
N GLU A 66 -9.45 -18.67 4.78
CA GLU A 66 -10.16 -19.72 5.48
C GLU A 66 -10.56 -19.25 6.87
N PRO A 67 -11.74 -19.61 7.35
CA PRO A 67 -12.08 -19.30 8.73
C PRO A 67 -11.12 -20.01 9.67
N THR A 68 -10.77 -19.36 10.77
CA THR A 68 -9.89 -20.00 11.73
C THR A 68 -10.68 -21.02 12.52
N ALA A 69 -9.98 -22.01 13.04
CA ALA A 69 -10.59 -23.00 13.89
C ALA A 69 -10.81 -22.48 15.30
N VAL A 70 -10.31 -21.31 15.59
CA VAL A 70 -10.43 -20.74 16.91
C VAL A 70 -11.85 -20.25 17.13
N ARG A 71 -12.39 -20.54 18.33
CA ARG A 71 -13.72 -20.10 18.64
C ARG A 71 -13.84 -18.62 18.44
N GLY A 72 -14.87 -18.21 17.77
CA GLY A 72 -15.09 -16.80 17.43
C GLY A 72 -14.22 -16.29 16.33
N GLY A 73 -13.40 -17.14 15.72
CA GLY A 73 -12.55 -16.71 14.63
C GLY A 73 -13.38 -16.42 13.39
N ARG A 74 -13.02 -15.36 12.68
CA ARG A 74 -13.66 -15.01 11.43
C ARG A 74 -12.65 -15.10 10.33
N ALA A 75 -13.15 -15.37 9.12
CA ALA A 75 -12.28 -15.37 7.97
C ALA A 75 -11.73 -13.97 7.78
N LYS A 76 -10.45 -13.89 7.51
CA LYS A 76 -9.82 -12.61 7.20
C LYS A 76 -9.90 -12.35 5.72
N THR A 77 -9.99 -11.09 5.36
CA THR A 77 -9.89 -10.70 3.97
C THR A 77 -8.45 -10.32 3.69
N TYR A 78 -7.85 -11.00 2.74
CA TYR A 78 -6.48 -10.74 2.33
C TYR A 78 -6.48 -9.95 1.04
N PHE A 79 -5.44 -9.16 0.85
CA PHE A 79 -5.32 -8.29 -0.30
C PHE A 79 -4.02 -8.59 -1.02
N GLN A 80 -4.05 -8.45 -2.32
CA GLN A 80 -2.89 -8.75 -3.14
C GLN A 80 -2.76 -7.68 -4.21
N ILE A 81 -1.55 -7.22 -4.45
CA ILE A 81 -1.31 -6.25 -5.50
C ILE A 81 -1.42 -6.97 -6.85
N THR A 82 -2.06 -6.33 -7.80
CA THR A 82 -2.15 -6.89 -9.15
C THR A 82 -0.93 -6.47 -9.96
N ALA A 83 -0.77 -7.07 -11.13
CA ALA A 83 0.30 -6.66 -12.04
C ALA A 83 0.18 -5.18 -12.38
N GLN A 84 -1.05 -4.71 -12.57
CA GLN A 84 -1.28 -3.31 -12.87
C GLN A 84 -0.89 -2.44 -11.69
N GLY A 85 -1.20 -2.89 -10.46
CA GLY A 85 -0.82 -2.14 -9.26
C GLY A 85 0.69 -2.11 -9.08
N LEU A 86 1.36 -3.21 -9.38
CA LEU A 86 2.81 -3.25 -9.29
C LEU A 86 3.45 -2.27 -10.26
N ARG A 87 2.94 -2.21 -11.49
CA ARG A 87 3.46 -1.25 -12.46
C ARG A 87 3.22 0.18 -11.99
N ALA A 88 2.07 0.44 -11.38
CA ALA A 88 1.76 1.78 -10.89
C ALA A 88 2.70 2.20 -9.78
N VAL A 89 2.98 1.29 -8.84
CA VAL A 89 3.86 1.63 -7.74
C VAL A 89 5.30 1.77 -8.21
N GLN A 90 5.73 0.96 -9.16
CA GLN A 90 7.08 1.09 -9.73
C GLN A 90 7.24 2.42 -10.45
N HIS A 91 6.22 2.83 -11.19
CA HIS A 91 6.27 4.11 -11.88
C HIS A 91 6.34 5.26 -10.89
N ALA A 92 5.53 5.21 -9.84
CA ALA A 92 5.54 6.24 -8.81
C ALA A 92 6.90 6.33 -8.14
N GLN A 93 7.52 5.17 -7.87
CA GLN A 93 8.82 5.14 -7.25
C GLN A 93 9.87 5.78 -8.14
N ARG A 94 9.85 5.46 -9.42
CA ARG A 94 10.81 6.07 -10.35
C ARG A 94 10.62 7.57 -10.44
N THR A 95 9.38 8.03 -10.45
CA THR A 95 9.09 9.45 -10.48
C THR A 95 9.67 10.15 -9.26
N LEU A 96 9.47 9.56 -8.08
CA LEU A 96 10.00 10.14 -6.85
C LEU A 96 11.51 10.17 -6.86
N ILE A 97 12.14 9.11 -7.32
CA ILE A 97 13.59 9.06 -7.40
C ILE A 97 14.11 10.10 -8.38
N ASN A 98 13.48 10.22 -9.54
CA ASN A 98 13.91 11.19 -10.54
C ASN A 98 13.81 12.62 -10.04
N LEU A 99 12.71 12.92 -9.35
CA LEU A 99 12.55 14.26 -8.80
C LEU A 99 13.56 14.51 -7.69
N TRP A 100 13.78 13.52 -6.84
CA TRP A 100 14.71 13.69 -5.74
C TRP A 100 16.13 13.90 -6.25
N GLN A 101 16.53 13.11 -7.24
CA GLN A 101 17.88 13.23 -7.79
C GLN A 101 18.10 14.50 -8.55
N GLY A 102 17.04 15.10 -9.07
CA GLY A 102 17.16 16.34 -9.79
C GLY A 102 17.23 17.58 -8.91
N THR A 103 17.07 17.40 -7.58
CA THR A 103 17.10 18.57 -6.72
C THR A 103 18.50 18.88 -6.28
N ARG A 104 18.72 20.16 -5.94
CA ARG A 104 19.95 20.49 -5.33
C ARG A 104 19.86 20.00 -3.93
N GLN A 105 20.98 19.82 -3.32
CA GLN A 105 21.02 19.29 -2.01
C GLN A 105 20.47 20.23 -1.01
N LEU A 106 19.28 20.12 -0.62
CA LEU A 106 18.73 20.98 0.37
C LEU A 106 18.94 20.42 1.74
N GLY A 107 18.58 19.22 1.92
CA GLY A 107 18.69 18.68 3.20
C GLY A 107 19.93 17.91 3.38
N GLY A 108 20.32 17.32 2.34
CA GLY A 108 21.40 16.44 2.49
C GLY A 108 22.66 17.06 2.84
N GLU A 109 22.79 18.29 2.45
CA GLU A 109 23.95 18.76 2.67
C GLU A 109 24.10 19.32 3.84
N SER A 110 23.27 19.43 4.37
CA SER A 110 23.46 20.01 5.41
C SER A 110 24.02 19.30 6.24
N SER A 111 24.40 19.10 6.01
CA SER A 111 24.89 18.58 6.65
C SER A 111 25.22 18.54 7.11
#